data_488d9840a9fc0f21e06b7b20d0c19f31
#
_entry.id   488d9840a9fc0f21e06b7b20d0c19f31
#
_cell.length_a   1.000
_cell.length_b   1.000
_cell.length_c   1.000
_cell.angle_alpha   90.00
_cell.angle_beta   90.00
_cell.angle_gamma   90.00
#
_symmetry.space_group_name_H-M   'P 1'
#
loop_
_entity.id
_entity.type
_entity.pdbx_description
1 polymer ?
#
loop_
_entity_poly.entity_id
_entity_poly.type
_entity_poly.pdbx_seq_one_letter_code
_entity_poly.pdbx_strand_id
1 'polypeptide(L)' 'MTDSQYKKYKDCNLEELEQIVEDLENMSIGALKSKKLDIRRSILGAVKEAKLVIEKRLKK' A
#
# COMPACT_ATOMS: atom_id res chain seq x y z
N MET A 1 12.54 13.33 -0.29
CA MET A 1 13.11 12.15 0.25
C MET A 1 12.23 10.96 0.22
N THR A 2 12.38 10.27 -0.82
CA THR A 2 11.60 9.06 -1.05
C THR A 2 12.00 7.93 -0.11
N ASP A 3 13.15 8.07 0.50
CA ASP A 3 13.67 7.02 1.37
C ASP A 3 12.81 6.80 2.61
N SER A 4 12.13 7.84 3.08
CA SER A 4 11.39 7.71 4.32
C SER A 4 10.18 6.79 4.16
N GLN A 5 9.54 6.81 3.01
CA GLN A 5 8.41 5.90 2.77
C GLN A 5 8.87 4.46 2.69
N TYR A 6 9.99 4.26 2.05
CA TYR A 6 10.54 2.92 1.92
C TYR A 6 10.92 2.35 3.29
N LYS A 7 11.49 3.19 4.12
CA LYS A 7 11.85 2.79 5.47
C LYS A 7 10.62 2.42 6.28
N LYS A 8 9.53 3.12 6.03
CA LYS A 8 8.30 2.86 6.75
C LYS A 8 7.80 1.44 6.52
N TYR A 9 7.83 0.99 5.29
CA TYR A 9 7.44 -0.38 4.99
C TYR A 9 8.40 -1.38 5.58
N LYS A 10 9.67 -1.04 5.57
CA LYS A 10 10.70 -1.93 6.09
C LYS A 10 10.57 -2.13 7.58
N ASP A 11 10.15 -1.10 8.29
CA ASP A 11 10.05 -1.15 9.75
C ASP A 11 8.76 -1.80 10.22
N CYS A 12 7.79 -1.96 9.35
CA CYS A 12 6.51 -2.55 9.71
C CYS A 12 6.61 -4.07 9.77
N ASN A 13 5.88 -4.67 10.69
CA ASN A 13 5.75 -6.12 10.68
C ASN A 13 4.67 -6.53 9.68
N LEU A 14 4.48 -7.83 9.50
CA LEU A 14 3.53 -8.33 8.52
C LEU A 14 2.10 -7.87 8.80
N GLU A 15 1.72 -7.87 10.06
CA GLU A 15 0.38 -7.44 10.42
C GLU A 15 0.15 -5.99 10.05
N GLU A 16 1.14 -5.16 10.31
CA GLU A 16 1.03 -3.74 9.98
C GLU A 16 0.97 -3.53 8.49
N LEU A 17 1.76 -4.30 7.74
CA LEU A 17 1.73 -4.19 6.28
C LEU A 17 0.39 -4.61 5.72
N GLU A 18 -0.19 -5.68 6.26
CA GLU A 18 -1.49 -6.13 5.81
C GLU A 18 -2.56 -5.10 6.12
N GLN A 19 -2.45 -4.46 7.28
CA GLN A 19 -3.40 -3.41 7.64
C GLN A 19 -3.28 -2.22 6.70
N ILE A 20 -2.05 -1.86 6.34
CA ILE A 20 -1.83 -0.77 5.40
C ILE A 20 -2.47 -1.09 4.05
N VAL A 21 -2.28 -2.32 3.57
CA VAL A 21 -2.87 -2.73 2.31
C VAL A 21 -4.40 -2.63 2.38
N GLU A 22 -4.97 -3.11 3.46
CA GLU A 22 -6.41 -3.06 3.62
C GLU A 22 -6.94 -1.64 3.62
N ASP A 23 -6.25 -0.75 4.36
CA ASP A 23 -6.66 0.65 4.40
C ASP A 23 -6.57 1.29 3.02
N LEU A 24 -5.49 1.01 2.30
CA LEU A 24 -5.32 1.56 0.97
C LEU A 24 -6.37 1.05 0.02
N GLU A 25 -6.71 -0.22 0.11
CA GLU A 25 -7.75 -0.78 -0.75
C GLU A 25 -9.10 -0.13 -0.48
N ASN A 26 -9.42 0.10 0.79
CA ASN A 26 -10.64 0.78 1.15
C ASN A 26 -10.66 2.20 0.60
N MET A 27 -9.54 2.88 0.66
CA MET A 27 -9.45 4.22 0.11
C MET A 27 -9.62 4.22 -1.40
N SER A 28 -9.12 3.19 -2.08
CA SER A 28 -9.25 3.12 -3.52
C SER A 28 -10.71 2.92 -3.91
N ILE A 29 -11.47 2.17 -3.12
CA ILE A 29 -12.89 2.01 -3.38
C ILE A 29 -13.62 3.34 -3.24
N GLY A 30 -13.27 4.10 -2.20
CA GLY A 30 -13.86 5.43 -2.02
C GLY A 30 -13.53 6.35 -3.17
N ALA A 31 -12.29 6.31 -3.65
CA ALA A 31 -11.90 7.13 -4.79
C ALA A 31 -12.65 6.73 -6.04
N LEU A 32 -12.88 5.42 -6.21
CA LEU A 32 -13.64 4.95 -7.36
C LEU A 32 -15.08 5.47 -7.32
N LYS A 33 -15.70 5.41 -6.15
CA LYS A 33 -17.06 5.88 -5.99
C LYS A 33 -17.17 7.38 -6.26
N SER A 34 -16.12 8.13 -5.92
CA SER A 34 -16.08 9.56 -6.16
C SER A 34 -15.60 9.91 -7.56
N LYS A 35 -15.33 8.88 -8.38
CA LYS A 35 -14.85 9.06 -9.75
C LYS A 35 -13.52 9.79 -9.82
N LYS A 36 -12.71 9.63 -8.80
CA LYS A 36 -11.37 10.24 -8.77
C LYS A 36 -10.35 9.20 -9.19
N LEU A 37 -10.30 8.94 -10.47
CA LEU A 37 -9.49 7.84 -11.00
C LEU A 37 -7.99 8.09 -10.82
N ASP A 38 -7.58 9.34 -10.85
CA ASP A 38 -6.16 9.65 -10.64
C ASP A 38 -5.72 9.25 -9.24
N ILE A 39 -6.54 9.57 -8.26
CA ILE A 39 -6.25 9.23 -6.87
C ILE A 39 -6.29 7.72 -6.71
N ARG A 40 -7.28 7.07 -7.31
CA ARG A 40 -7.36 5.62 -7.24
C ARG A 40 -6.11 4.96 -7.80
N ARG A 41 -5.62 5.46 -8.92
CA ARG A 41 -4.42 4.89 -9.53
C ARG A 41 -3.21 5.01 -8.61
N SER A 42 -3.06 6.17 -7.97
CA SER A 42 -1.97 6.36 -7.03
C SER A 42 -2.07 5.40 -5.86
N ILE A 43 -3.27 5.21 -5.34
CA ILE A 43 -3.48 4.32 -4.22
C ILE A 43 -3.16 2.88 -4.62
N LEU A 44 -3.59 2.47 -5.80
CA LEU A 44 -3.32 1.11 -6.26
C LEU A 44 -1.83 0.88 -6.45
N GLY A 45 -1.09 1.91 -6.86
CA GLY A 45 0.35 1.80 -6.93
C GLY A 45 0.97 1.55 -5.58
N ALA A 46 0.48 2.24 -4.55
CA ALA A 46 0.97 2.03 -3.19
C ALA A 46 0.61 0.63 -2.69
N VAL A 47 -0.58 0.16 -3.02
CA VAL A 47 -0.99 -1.19 -2.65
C VAL A 47 -0.04 -2.21 -3.26
N LYS A 48 0.29 -2.02 -4.52
CA LYS A 48 1.18 -2.94 -5.21
C LYS A 48 2.54 -2.99 -4.52
N GLU A 49 3.06 -1.84 -4.15
CA GLU A 49 4.35 -1.78 -3.48
C GLU A 49 4.32 -2.48 -2.13
N ALA A 50 3.28 -2.23 -1.36
CA ALA A 50 3.16 -2.85 -0.05
C ALA A 50 3.06 -4.37 -0.19
N LYS A 51 2.32 -4.84 -1.18
CA LYS A 51 2.20 -6.27 -1.41
C LYS A 51 3.53 -6.89 -1.81
N LEU A 52 4.33 -6.16 -2.58
CA LEU A 52 5.65 -6.66 -2.94
C LEU A 52 6.55 -6.82 -1.72
N VAL A 53 6.47 -5.88 -0.79
CA VAL A 53 7.25 -5.98 0.43
C VAL A 53 6.82 -7.21 1.23
N ILE A 54 5.51 -7.43 1.34
CA ILE A 54 4.99 -8.59 2.04
C ILE A 54 5.49 -9.87 1.37
N GLU A 55 5.42 -9.92 0.06
CA GLU A 55 5.85 -11.09 -0.69
C GLU A 55 7.32 -11.41 -0.43
N LYS A 56 8.14 -10.38 -0.43
CA LYS A 56 9.56 -10.58 -0.21
C LYS A 56 9.83 -11.13 1.18
N ARG A 57 9.07 -10.72 2.16
CA ARG A 57 9.24 -11.23 3.51
C ARG A 57 8.81 -12.67 3.64
N LEU A 58 7.73 -13.02 2.97
CA LEU A 58 7.24 -14.39 3.04
C LEU A 58 8.13 -15.36 2.29
N LYS A 59 8.85 -14.86 1.31
CA LYS A 59 9.68 -15.70 0.47
C LYS A 59 11.00 -16.07 1.12
N LYS A 60 11.28 -15.55 2.23
CA LYS A 60 12.52 -15.89 2.92
C LYS A 60 12.62 -17.34 3.35
#